data_e7849be011e13d656b3f62d123be17e6
#
_entry.id   e7849be011e13d656b3f62d123be17e6
#
_cell.length_a   1.000
_cell.length_b   1.000
_cell.length_c   1.000
_cell.angle_alpha   90.00
_cell.angle_beta   90.00
_cell.angle_gamma   90.00
#
_symmetry.space_group_name_H-M   'P 1'
#
loop_
_entity.id
_entity.type
_entity.pdbx_description
1 polymer ?
#
loop_
_entity_poly.entity_id
_entity_poly.type
_entity_poly.pdbx_seq_one_letter_code
_entity_poly.pdbx_strand_id
1 'polypeptide(L)'
;EIDVNNITSGSSKKVWWKCDKGHEWQAVIHTRRDGVGCPYCAGKKAIKGLNDFAFLHPEMLEEWDYEKNDKLGLKPDEMLVGSQIKVNWICDKGHHYERSIYDRLNGRGHCPYCSNRKVLKGYNDLATTNPELLKEWNYEKNEKIGIRPDEITNGGRNKVWWKCDKGHEWQAVIHTR
;
A
#
# COMPACT_ATOMS: atom_id res chain seq x y z
N GLU A 1 -41.07 7.05 10.90
CA GLU A 1 -41.44 7.55 9.54
C GLU A 1 -40.97 9.01 9.42
N ILE A 2 -40.32 9.38 8.30
CA ILE A 2 -39.89 10.76 8.07
C ILE A 2 -41.01 11.43 7.27
N ASP A 3 -41.68 12.42 7.86
CA ASP A 3 -42.68 13.21 7.14
C ASP A 3 -41.97 14.16 6.17
N VAL A 4 -42.11 13.88 4.89
CA VAL A 4 -41.50 14.66 3.79
C VAL A 4 -42.02 16.12 3.72
N ASN A 5 -43.21 16.40 4.25
CA ASN A 5 -43.81 17.75 4.26
C ASN A 5 -43.12 18.68 5.28
N ASN A 6 -42.42 18.13 6.24
CA ASN A 6 -41.72 18.84 7.30
C ASN A 6 -40.18 18.91 7.11
N ILE A 7 -39.70 18.67 5.88
CA ILE A 7 -38.27 18.71 5.55
C ILE A 7 -37.97 19.77 4.52
N THR A 8 -37.06 20.68 4.82
CA THR A 8 -36.57 21.67 3.86
C THR A 8 -35.48 21.09 2.95
N SER A 9 -35.37 21.59 1.74
CA SER A 9 -34.33 21.21 0.76
C SER A 9 -32.91 21.47 1.25
N GLY A 10 -32.71 22.36 2.24
CA GLY A 10 -31.46 22.66 2.89
C GLY A 10 -31.13 21.76 4.09
N SER A 11 -31.98 20.76 4.39
CA SER A 11 -31.82 19.92 5.58
C SER A 11 -30.54 19.11 5.56
N SER A 12 -29.83 19.04 6.70
CA SER A 12 -28.69 18.17 6.94
C SER A 12 -29.07 16.74 7.35
N LYS A 13 -30.37 16.41 7.35
CA LYS A 13 -30.82 15.05 7.67
C LYS A 13 -30.37 14.07 6.60
N LYS A 14 -29.91 12.90 7.05
CA LYS A 14 -29.51 11.77 6.20
C LYS A 14 -30.71 10.85 6.00
N VAL A 15 -31.07 10.62 4.73
CA VAL A 15 -32.23 9.78 4.36
C VAL A 15 -31.83 8.75 3.31
N TRP A 16 -32.66 7.73 3.11
CA TRP A 16 -32.48 6.75 2.05
C TRP A 16 -32.94 7.30 0.70
N TRP A 17 -32.15 7.01 -0.31
CA TRP A 17 -32.41 7.33 -1.71
C TRP A 17 -32.37 6.06 -2.55
N LYS A 18 -33.13 6.06 -3.65
CA LYS A 18 -33.12 5.01 -4.67
C LYS A 18 -33.01 5.64 -6.06
N CYS A 19 -32.14 5.10 -6.91
CA CYS A 19 -32.02 5.55 -8.30
C CYS A 19 -32.82 4.65 -9.26
N ASP A 20 -32.93 5.07 -10.53
CA ASP A 20 -33.66 4.33 -11.56
C ASP A 20 -33.09 2.93 -11.85
N LYS A 21 -31.80 2.71 -11.55
CA LYS A 21 -31.16 1.38 -11.65
C LYS A 21 -31.33 0.51 -10.40
N GLY A 22 -32.13 0.96 -9.43
CA GLY A 22 -32.43 0.21 -8.20
C GLY A 22 -31.40 0.32 -7.09
N HIS A 23 -30.31 1.07 -7.25
CA HIS A 23 -29.34 1.24 -6.17
C HIS A 23 -29.92 2.05 -5.02
N GLU A 24 -29.68 1.59 -3.79
CA GLU A 24 -30.13 2.25 -2.57
C GLU A 24 -28.94 2.73 -1.76
N TRP A 25 -29.02 3.97 -1.24
CA TRP A 25 -27.96 4.56 -0.42
C TRP A 25 -28.51 5.63 0.51
N GLN A 26 -27.73 5.95 1.53
CA GLN A 26 -28.02 7.09 2.39
C GLN A 26 -27.22 8.32 1.97
N ALA A 27 -27.90 9.46 1.85
CA ALA A 27 -27.25 10.76 1.63
C ALA A 27 -28.03 11.88 2.31
N VAL A 28 -27.34 12.97 2.58
CA VAL A 28 -27.93 14.18 3.15
C VAL A 28 -28.78 14.88 2.09
N ILE A 29 -29.90 15.47 2.50
CA ILE A 29 -30.87 16.06 1.59
C ILE A 29 -30.27 17.20 0.76
N HIS A 30 -29.56 18.14 1.38
CA HIS A 30 -28.99 19.27 0.66
C HIS A 30 -27.97 18.84 -0.41
N THR A 31 -27.18 17.76 -0.17
CA THR A 31 -26.23 17.27 -1.17
C THR A 31 -26.91 16.73 -2.42
N ARG A 32 -28.10 16.15 -2.27
CA ARG A 32 -28.92 15.71 -3.41
C ARG A 32 -29.49 16.88 -4.19
N ARG A 33 -29.95 17.94 -3.51
CA ARG A 33 -30.36 19.20 -4.14
C ARG A 33 -29.22 19.80 -4.98
N ASP A 34 -27.99 19.76 -4.46
CA ASP A 34 -26.78 20.31 -5.11
C ASP A 34 -26.24 19.42 -6.25
N GLY A 35 -27.04 18.45 -6.71
CA GLY A 35 -26.75 17.63 -7.89
C GLY A 35 -25.90 16.38 -7.66
N VAL A 36 -25.56 16.04 -6.40
CA VAL A 36 -24.82 14.80 -6.10
C VAL A 36 -25.70 13.59 -6.39
N GLY A 37 -25.38 12.84 -7.44
CA GLY A 37 -26.11 11.67 -7.90
C GLY A 37 -25.92 10.41 -7.06
N CYS A 38 -26.39 9.27 -7.61
CA CYS A 38 -26.15 7.95 -7.04
C CYS A 38 -24.65 7.62 -7.03
N PRO A 39 -24.03 7.29 -5.89
CA PRO A 39 -22.60 7.01 -5.81
C PRO A 39 -22.20 5.72 -6.54
N TYR A 40 -23.12 4.78 -6.69
CA TYR A 40 -22.89 3.56 -7.47
C TYR A 40 -22.89 3.85 -8.97
N CYS A 41 -23.88 4.62 -9.48
CA CYS A 41 -23.92 5.02 -10.88
C CYS A 41 -22.73 5.92 -11.25
N ALA A 42 -22.23 6.70 -10.30
CA ALA A 42 -21.07 7.57 -10.48
C ALA A 42 -19.73 6.83 -10.31
N GLY A 43 -19.73 5.50 -10.08
CA GLY A 43 -18.52 4.70 -9.88
C GLY A 43 -17.73 5.07 -8.61
N LYS A 44 -18.36 5.71 -7.63
CA LYS A 44 -17.73 6.10 -6.35
C LYS A 44 -17.88 5.06 -5.26
N LYS A 45 -18.71 4.03 -5.47
CA LYS A 45 -18.89 2.88 -4.61
C LYS A 45 -18.84 1.59 -5.40
N ALA A 46 -18.27 0.56 -4.81
CA ALA A 46 -18.24 -0.77 -5.40
C ALA A 46 -19.65 -1.39 -5.41
N ILE A 47 -19.92 -2.10 -6.51
CA ILE A 47 -21.07 -3.00 -6.67
C ILE A 47 -20.48 -4.39 -6.81
N LYS A 48 -20.74 -5.24 -5.83
CA LYS A 48 -20.23 -6.60 -5.77
C LYS A 48 -20.61 -7.38 -7.03
N GLY A 49 -19.61 -8.03 -7.65
CA GLY A 49 -19.77 -8.79 -8.88
C GLY A 49 -19.97 -7.96 -10.14
N LEU A 50 -19.67 -6.63 -10.11
CA LEU A 50 -19.79 -5.77 -11.28
C LEU A 50 -18.57 -4.86 -11.49
N ASN A 51 -18.19 -4.06 -10.51
CA ASN A 51 -17.11 -3.08 -10.62
C ASN A 51 -16.19 -3.08 -9.41
N ASP A 52 -16.34 -4.07 -8.53
CA ASP A 52 -15.46 -4.26 -7.39
C ASP A 52 -14.12 -4.87 -7.82
N PHE A 53 -13.13 -4.70 -6.95
CA PHE A 53 -11.77 -5.16 -7.22
C PHE A 53 -11.69 -6.69 -7.37
N ALA A 54 -12.41 -7.44 -6.52
CA ALA A 54 -12.37 -8.91 -6.56
C ALA A 54 -12.93 -9.47 -7.88
N PHE A 55 -13.97 -8.83 -8.41
CA PHE A 55 -14.57 -9.24 -9.69
C PHE A 55 -13.71 -8.88 -10.89
N LEU A 56 -13.11 -7.69 -10.89
CA LEU A 56 -12.32 -7.20 -12.03
C LEU A 56 -10.89 -7.75 -12.07
N HIS A 57 -10.34 -8.14 -10.90
CA HIS A 57 -8.96 -8.64 -10.76
C HIS A 57 -8.89 -9.87 -9.86
N PRO A 58 -9.57 -10.98 -10.21
CA PRO A 58 -9.57 -12.20 -9.40
C PRO A 58 -8.15 -12.80 -9.23
N GLU A 59 -7.26 -12.60 -10.21
CA GLU A 59 -5.87 -13.04 -10.16
C GLU A 59 -5.06 -12.40 -9.04
N MET A 60 -5.46 -11.21 -8.61
CA MET A 60 -4.76 -10.48 -7.55
C MET A 60 -5.16 -10.94 -6.13
N LEU A 61 -6.21 -11.75 -6.03
CA LEU A 61 -6.70 -12.23 -4.73
C LEU A 61 -5.76 -13.26 -4.09
N GLU A 62 -4.92 -13.91 -4.87
CA GLU A 62 -3.87 -14.81 -4.36
C GLU A 62 -2.84 -14.06 -3.50
N GLU A 63 -2.59 -12.79 -3.81
CA GLU A 63 -1.70 -11.93 -3.04
C GLU A 63 -2.42 -11.11 -1.94
N TRP A 64 -3.74 -11.22 -1.81
CA TRP A 64 -4.51 -10.48 -0.80
C TRP A 64 -4.30 -11.07 0.59
N ASP A 65 -3.79 -10.28 1.55
CA ASP A 65 -3.61 -10.69 2.95
C ASP A 65 -4.96 -10.67 3.68
N TYR A 66 -5.73 -11.74 3.53
CA TYR A 66 -7.05 -11.86 4.15
C TYR A 66 -6.99 -11.69 5.67
N GLU A 67 -6.00 -12.30 6.33
CA GLU A 67 -5.89 -12.23 7.79
C GLU A 67 -5.77 -10.79 8.30
N LYS A 68 -4.91 -9.99 7.66
CA LYS A 68 -4.70 -8.60 8.10
C LYS A 68 -5.80 -7.67 7.62
N ASN A 69 -6.29 -7.86 6.39
CA ASN A 69 -7.32 -7.00 5.83
C ASN A 69 -8.67 -7.20 6.51
N ASP A 70 -9.04 -8.44 6.85
CA ASP A 70 -10.28 -8.73 7.57
C ASP A 70 -10.31 -8.09 8.98
N LYS A 71 -9.17 -8.10 9.68
CA LYS A 71 -9.02 -7.38 10.97
C LYS A 71 -9.24 -5.88 10.84
N LEU A 72 -9.00 -5.31 9.66
CA LEU A 72 -9.23 -3.90 9.34
C LEU A 72 -10.62 -3.65 8.74
N GLY A 73 -11.44 -4.68 8.54
CA GLY A 73 -12.74 -4.60 7.87
C GLY A 73 -12.64 -4.30 6.38
N LEU A 74 -11.50 -4.62 5.74
CA LEU A 74 -11.26 -4.38 4.32
C LEU A 74 -11.54 -5.66 3.52
N LYS A 75 -12.52 -5.59 2.63
CA LYS A 75 -12.91 -6.72 1.77
C LYS A 75 -12.70 -6.36 0.31
N PRO A 76 -12.12 -7.25 -0.51
CA PRO A 76 -11.80 -6.93 -1.90
C PRO A 76 -13.05 -6.73 -2.77
N ASP A 77 -14.17 -7.37 -2.43
CA ASP A 77 -15.46 -7.23 -3.11
C ASP A 77 -16.26 -5.97 -2.69
N GLU A 78 -15.75 -5.20 -1.75
CA GLU A 78 -16.31 -3.91 -1.33
C GLU A 78 -15.43 -2.72 -1.78
N MET A 79 -14.33 -2.98 -2.50
CA MET A 79 -13.36 -1.97 -2.93
C MET A 79 -13.35 -1.76 -4.43
N LEU A 80 -13.08 -0.52 -4.85
CA LEU A 80 -12.89 -0.16 -6.26
C LEU A 80 -11.41 -0.31 -6.67
N VAL A 81 -11.17 -0.59 -7.95
CA VAL A 81 -9.82 -0.65 -8.56
C VAL A 81 -9.03 0.66 -8.43
N GLY A 82 -9.74 1.80 -8.34
CA GLY A 82 -9.15 3.13 -8.11
C GLY A 82 -8.91 3.48 -6.64
N SER A 83 -9.13 2.55 -5.70
CA SER A 83 -8.99 2.83 -4.27
C SER A 83 -7.57 3.21 -3.89
N GLN A 84 -7.43 4.35 -3.21
CA GLN A 84 -6.17 4.83 -2.62
C GLN A 84 -5.97 4.33 -1.18
N ILE A 85 -6.95 3.60 -0.63
CA ILE A 85 -6.83 2.99 0.69
C ILE A 85 -5.72 1.95 0.64
N LYS A 86 -4.80 2.01 1.59
CA LYS A 86 -3.74 1.00 1.74
C LYS A 86 -4.34 -0.29 2.27
N VAL A 87 -4.05 -1.36 1.59
CA VAL A 87 -4.41 -2.73 1.96
C VAL A 87 -3.15 -3.57 2.11
N ASN A 88 -3.27 -4.69 2.78
CA ASN A 88 -2.16 -5.62 3.00
C ASN A 88 -2.10 -6.66 1.88
N TRP A 89 -0.88 -6.95 1.44
CA TRP A 89 -0.57 -7.91 0.41
C TRP A 89 0.47 -8.93 0.92
N ILE A 90 0.43 -10.13 0.35
CA ILE A 90 1.46 -11.16 0.54
C ILE A 90 2.01 -11.51 -0.85
N CYS A 91 3.30 -11.31 -1.11
CA CYS A 91 3.87 -11.72 -2.39
C CYS A 91 4.16 -13.24 -2.43
N ASP A 92 4.50 -13.75 -3.62
CA ASP A 92 4.88 -15.14 -3.89
C ASP A 92 6.00 -15.70 -2.99
N LYS A 93 6.83 -14.81 -2.43
CA LYS A 93 7.89 -15.14 -1.45
C LYS A 93 7.45 -14.99 0.01
N GLY A 94 6.17 -14.77 0.27
CA GLY A 94 5.62 -14.65 1.62
C GLY A 94 5.89 -13.31 2.32
N HIS A 95 6.38 -12.27 1.62
CA HIS A 95 6.58 -10.98 2.26
C HIS A 95 5.26 -10.22 2.38
N HIS A 96 4.95 -9.78 3.59
CA HIS A 96 3.80 -8.91 3.86
C HIS A 96 4.16 -7.45 3.63
N TYR A 97 3.31 -6.71 2.91
CA TYR A 97 3.52 -5.29 2.66
C TYR A 97 2.19 -4.56 2.43
N GLU A 98 2.22 -3.24 2.59
CA GLU A 98 1.05 -2.38 2.38
C GLU A 98 1.17 -1.59 1.09
N ARG A 99 0.10 -1.58 0.29
CA ARG A 99 -0.10 -0.73 -0.90
C ARG A 99 -1.58 -0.50 -1.16
N SER A 100 -1.91 0.62 -1.81
CA SER A 100 -3.26 0.81 -2.34
C SER A 100 -3.50 -0.10 -3.56
N ILE A 101 -4.76 -0.44 -3.82
CA ILE A 101 -5.14 -1.20 -5.01
C ILE A 101 -4.71 -0.42 -6.27
N TYR A 102 -4.95 0.89 -6.28
CA TYR A 102 -4.55 1.76 -7.38
C TYR A 102 -3.05 1.66 -7.71
N ASP A 103 -2.17 1.82 -6.72
CA ASP A 103 -0.72 1.73 -6.94
C ASP A 103 -0.30 0.33 -7.40
N ARG A 104 -0.94 -0.71 -6.86
CA ARG A 104 -0.63 -2.10 -7.21
C ARG A 104 -0.94 -2.39 -8.68
N LEU A 105 -2.06 -1.92 -9.20
CA LEU A 105 -2.48 -2.09 -10.58
C LEU A 105 -1.67 -1.21 -11.56
N ASN A 106 -1.21 -0.03 -11.13
CA ASN A 106 -0.47 0.90 -11.99
C ASN A 106 1.07 0.65 -12.00
N GLY A 107 1.52 -0.55 -11.69
CA GLY A 107 2.93 -0.97 -11.77
C GLY A 107 3.86 -0.34 -10.72
N ARG A 108 3.33 0.43 -9.78
CA ARG A 108 4.09 1.06 -8.69
C ARG A 108 4.10 0.21 -7.41
N GLY A 109 3.42 -0.92 -7.43
CA GLY A 109 3.01 -1.67 -6.26
C GLY A 109 3.63 -3.03 -6.05
N HIS A 110 4.69 -3.41 -6.75
CA HIS A 110 5.41 -4.66 -6.46
C HIS A 110 5.96 -4.67 -5.04
N CYS A 111 6.13 -5.88 -4.49
CA CYS A 111 6.68 -6.07 -3.16
C CYS A 111 7.97 -5.22 -2.98
N PRO A 112 8.01 -4.33 -1.99
CA PRO A 112 9.13 -3.41 -1.80
C PRO A 112 10.42 -4.13 -1.38
N TYR A 113 10.30 -5.30 -0.80
CA TYR A 113 11.44 -6.14 -0.40
C TYR A 113 12.03 -6.88 -1.59
N CYS A 114 11.19 -7.51 -2.43
CA CYS A 114 11.64 -8.17 -3.67
C CYS A 114 12.24 -7.19 -4.67
N SER A 115 11.77 -5.94 -4.68
CA SER A 115 12.30 -4.88 -5.56
C SER A 115 13.44 -4.04 -4.94
N ASN A 116 13.98 -4.44 -3.80
CA ASN A 116 15.04 -3.75 -3.04
C ASN A 116 14.74 -2.28 -2.68
N ARG A 117 13.46 -1.87 -2.69
CA ARG A 117 13.03 -0.51 -2.29
C ARG A 117 12.96 -0.34 -0.78
N LYS A 118 12.78 -1.44 -0.05
CA LYS A 118 12.87 -1.51 1.41
C LYS A 118 13.75 -2.67 1.80
N VAL A 119 14.50 -2.48 2.87
CA VAL A 119 15.27 -3.55 3.48
C VAL A 119 14.35 -4.48 4.29
N LEU A 120 14.64 -5.77 4.20
CA LEU A 120 14.10 -6.81 5.08
C LEU A 120 15.29 -7.60 5.59
N LYS A 121 15.57 -7.47 6.89
CA LYS A 121 16.67 -8.15 7.58
C LYS A 121 16.57 -9.67 7.40
N GLY A 122 17.68 -10.28 7.05
CA GLY A 122 17.75 -11.72 6.76
C GLY A 122 17.25 -12.12 5.37
N TYR A 123 16.93 -11.14 4.49
CA TYR A 123 16.48 -11.41 3.14
C TYR A 123 17.25 -10.63 2.07
N ASN A 124 17.18 -9.30 2.06
CA ASN A 124 17.78 -8.45 1.04
C ASN A 124 18.72 -7.38 1.61
N ASP A 125 19.06 -7.49 2.89
CA ASP A 125 20.05 -6.63 3.51
C ASP A 125 21.47 -7.00 3.06
N LEU A 126 22.40 -6.06 3.18
CA LEU A 126 23.79 -6.22 2.73
C LEU A 126 24.49 -7.36 3.48
N ALA A 127 24.23 -7.52 4.79
CA ALA A 127 24.86 -8.56 5.59
C ALA A 127 24.47 -9.96 5.12
N THR A 128 23.22 -10.12 4.66
CA THR A 128 22.71 -11.40 4.15
C THR A 128 23.11 -11.66 2.70
N THR A 129 23.06 -10.64 1.85
CA THR A 129 23.27 -10.81 0.40
C THR A 129 24.75 -10.79 -0.01
N ASN A 130 25.60 -10.05 0.72
CA ASN A 130 27.01 -9.86 0.40
C ASN A 130 27.89 -9.95 1.68
N PRO A 131 27.89 -11.09 2.39
CA PRO A 131 28.62 -11.24 3.65
C PRO A 131 30.12 -11.05 3.50
N GLU A 132 30.66 -11.29 2.31
CA GLU A 132 32.09 -11.08 1.99
C GLU A 132 32.54 -9.62 2.13
N LEU A 133 31.66 -8.67 1.81
CA LEU A 133 31.94 -7.24 1.95
C LEU A 133 32.07 -6.79 3.41
N LEU A 134 31.52 -7.56 4.34
CA LEU A 134 31.61 -7.23 5.77
C LEU A 134 33.04 -7.33 6.32
N LYS A 135 33.95 -8.03 5.63
CA LYS A 135 35.37 -8.09 6.00
C LYS A 135 36.04 -6.71 5.89
N GLU A 136 35.56 -5.87 4.99
CA GLU A 136 36.04 -4.50 4.80
C GLU A 136 35.10 -3.44 5.41
N TRP A 137 34.02 -3.84 6.06
CA TRP A 137 33.08 -2.92 6.68
C TRP A 137 33.67 -2.25 7.92
N ASN A 138 33.77 -0.92 7.92
CA ASN A 138 34.24 -0.17 9.09
C ASN A 138 33.11 0.01 10.10
N TYR A 139 32.93 -0.97 10.99
CA TYR A 139 31.86 -0.96 11.98
C TYR A 139 31.85 0.28 12.84
N GLU A 140 32.99 0.73 13.35
CA GLU A 140 33.10 1.88 14.25
C GLU A 140 32.60 3.18 13.59
N LYS A 141 33.06 3.46 12.35
CA LYS A 141 32.68 4.70 11.66
C LYS A 141 31.26 4.67 11.11
N ASN A 142 30.80 3.52 10.65
CA ASN A 142 29.44 3.39 10.14
C ASN A 142 28.41 3.43 11.27
N GLU A 143 28.69 2.89 12.43
CA GLU A 143 27.81 2.99 13.61
C GLU A 143 27.67 4.45 14.08
N LYS A 144 28.75 5.24 14.06
CA LYS A 144 28.72 6.67 14.38
C LYS A 144 27.79 7.50 13.45
N ILE A 145 27.60 7.05 12.21
CA ILE A 145 26.68 7.68 11.25
C ILE A 145 25.33 6.95 11.18
N GLY A 146 25.06 6.01 12.09
CA GLY A 146 23.78 5.31 12.23
C GLY A 146 23.48 4.33 11.09
N ILE A 147 24.50 3.75 10.43
CA ILE A 147 24.33 2.81 9.33
C ILE A 147 24.83 1.42 9.74
N ARG A 148 23.95 0.44 9.61
CA ARG A 148 24.23 -0.99 9.84
C ARG A 148 24.08 -1.81 8.56
N PRO A 149 24.89 -2.84 8.35
CA PRO A 149 24.82 -3.64 7.13
C PRO A 149 23.54 -4.49 7.02
N ASP A 150 22.87 -4.77 8.14
CA ASP A 150 21.59 -5.48 8.19
C ASP A 150 20.35 -4.56 8.04
N GLU A 151 20.57 -3.24 7.87
CA GLU A 151 19.53 -2.23 7.70
C GLU A 151 19.58 -1.52 6.33
N ILE A 152 20.45 -1.97 5.44
CA ILE A 152 20.62 -1.43 4.09
C ILE A 152 20.69 -2.55 3.05
N THR A 153 20.30 -2.23 1.80
CA THR A 153 20.41 -3.18 0.68
C THR A 153 21.74 -3.01 -0.06
N ASN A 154 22.18 -4.04 -0.79
CA ASN A 154 23.38 -3.99 -1.63
C ASN A 154 23.29 -2.95 -2.76
N GLY A 155 22.09 -2.61 -3.23
CA GLY A 155 21.85 -1.54 -4.21
C GLY A 155 21.76 -0.13 -3.61
N GLY A 156 22.05 0.02 -2.31
CA GLY A 156 21.97 1.28 -1.59
C GLY A 156 22.92 2.35 -2.15
N ARG A 157 22.42 3.58 -2.29
CA ARG A 157 23.22 4.76 -2.69
C ARG A 157 23.91 5.42 -1.51
N ASN A 158 23.84 4.82 -0.33
CA ASN A 158 24.49 5.31 0.86
C ASN A 158 26.00 5.25 0.72
N LYS A 159 26.67 6.34 1.06
CA LYS A 159 28.13 6.40 1.15
C LYS A 159 28.51 5.91 2.54
N VAL A 160 29.29 4.86 2.61
CA VAL A 160 29.67 4.18 3.87
C VAL A 160 31.18 4.08 3.98
N TRP A 161 31.68 3.84 5.18
CA TRP A 161 33.09 3.66 5.48
C TRP A 161 33.53 2.21 5.28
N TRP A 162 34.62 2.06 4.60
CA TRP A 162 35.32 0.78 4.37
C TRP A 162 36.70 0.81 5.02
N LYS A 163 37.21 -0.35 5.35
CA LYS A 163 38.56 -0.53 5.92
C LYS A 163 39.15 -1.82 5.38
N CYS A 164 40.31 -1.74 4.72
CA CYS A 164 41.02 -2.93 4.25
C CYS A 164 41.86 -3.58 5.37
N ASP A 165 42.40 -4.77 5.08
CA ASP A 165 43.28 -5.53 5.94
C ASP A 165 44.60 -4.79 6.33
N LYS A 166 45.03 -3.86 5.46
CA LYS A 166 46.19 -2.98 5.72
C LYS A 166 45.87 -1.77 6.60
N GLY A 167 44.61 -1.63 7.02
CA GLY A 167 44.15 -0.53 7.87
C GLY A 167 43.77 0.78 7.11
N HIS A 168 43.86 0.83 5.79
CA HIS A 168 43.41 2.00 5.04
C HIS A 168 41.89 2.13 5.13
N GLU A 169 41.43 3.38 5.33
CA GLU A 169 40.02 3.68 5.47
C GLU A 169 39.58 4.68 4.40
N TRP A 170 38.43 4.42 3.80
CA TRP A 170 37.85 5.28 2.76
C TRP A 170 36.32 5.22 2.76
N GLN A 171 35.71 6.15 2.05
CA GLN A 171 34.26 6.13 1.81
C GLN A 171 33.97 5.75 0.36
N ALA A 172 33.03 4.84 0.16
CA ALA A 172 32.47 4.50 -1.14
C ALA A 172 30.98 4.17 -1.04
N VAL A 173 30.30 4.28 -2.16
CA VAL A 173 28.89 3.88 -2.27
C VAL A 173 28.80 2.36 -2.38
N ILE A 174 27.81 1.75 -1.73
CA ILE A 174 27.69 0.29 -1.61
C ILE A 174 27.64 -0.38 -2.99
N HIS A 175 26.78 0.11 -3.90
CA HIS A 175 26.59 -0.51 -5.22
C HIS A 175 27.83 -0.46 -6.14
N THR A 176 28.88 0.24 -5.75
CA THR A 176 30.13 0.30 -6.52
C THR A 176 31.20 -0.68 -6.01
N ARG A 177 30.86 -1.46 -5.00
CA ARG A 177 31.71 -2.50 -4.38
C ARG A 177 31.21 -3.87 -4.75
#